data_7e4a3c0a5e29d8988f55ee93a6e4bea1
#
_entry.id   7e4a3c0a5e29d8988f55ee93a6e4bea1
#
_cell.length_a   1.000
_cell.length_b   1.000
_cell.length_c   1.000
_cell.angle_alpha   90.00
_cell.angle_beta   90.00
_cell.angle_gamma   90.00
#
_symmetry.space_group_name_H-M   'P 1'
#
loop_
_entity.id
_entity.type
_entity.pdbx_description
1 polymer ?
#
loop_
_entity_poly.entity_id
_entity_poly.type
_entity_poly.pdbx_seq_one_letter_code
_entity_poly.pdbx_strand_id
1 'polypeptide(L)'
;VVNELADSRRMVSHGLFSPDLGARNLEWMQEQAEKLKIDAWKGYTGQPMVEGTQGWWLDDEKRTYPALEYSRKMKIKNICLHKGLPLFSHEAEYYSPADVVKASRDFPDLNFLLYHSGFKSLQDAKPAVDSGLKGTSYIPWVSDLCDWRRKNPYMTNVYMELGSTFALMTVTSPLLCAHVLGMILNAFGADNVLWGTDSIFWGSPQWQIEAFRRLQMPEELMKRFGYSPLTDEVKAKVFGRNAARVYGVDIGKRRKAIPSDYLERLQKIYQQGSFPSPSNTQYGWVHA
;
A
#
# COMPACT_ATOMS: atom_id res chain seq x y z
N VAL A 1 5.43 -22.99 4.02
CA VAL A 1 6.04 -21.64 3.86
C VAL A 1 5.27 -20.61 4.68
N VAL A 2 3.96 -20.30 4.40
CA VAL A 2 3.21 -19.24 5.12
C VAL A 2 3.23 -19.44 6.63
N ASN A 3 2.91 -20.64 7.11
CA ASN A 3 2.90 -20.93 8.54
C ASN A 3 4.30 -20.86 9.17
N GLU A 4 5.34 -21.30 8.47
CA GLU A 4 6.73 -21.19 8.91
C GLU A 4 7.16 -19.74 9.03
N LEU A 5 6.81 -18.90 8.06
CA LEU A 5 7.10 -17.47 8.09
C LEU A 5 6.35 -16.75 9.22
N ALA A 6 5.09 -17.12 9.47
CA ALA A 6 4.31 -16.62 10.61
C ALA A 6 4.93 -17.06 11.95
N ASP A 7 5.39 -18.31 12.04
CA ASP A 7 6.05 -18.85 13.24
C ASP A 7 7.41 -18.19 13.50
N SER A 8 8.11 -17.75 12.45
CA SER A 8 9.35 -16.96 12.57
C SER A 8 9.13 -15.60 13.24
N ARG A 9 7.88 -15.12 13.30
CA ARG A 9 7.50 -13.80 13.82
C ARG A 9 8.12 -12.61 13.11
N ARG A 10 8.68 -12.83 11.91
CA ARG A 10 9.28 -11.79 11.08
C ARG A 10 8.33 -11.21 10.05
N MET A 11 7.26 -11.94 9.73
CA MET A 11 6.32 -11.60 8.66
C MET A 11 4.88 -11.64 9.15
N VAL A 12 4.04 -10.91 8.45
CA VAL A 12 2.58 -11.07 8.40
C VAL A 12 2.20 -11.56 7.02
N SER A 13 1.14 -12.35 6.91
CA SER A 13 0.79 -13.04 5.67
C SER A 13 -0.62 -12.69 5.22
N HIS A 14 -0.82 -12.66 3.90
CA HIS A 14 -2.12 -12.42 3.30
C HIS A 14 -2.66 -13.70 2.66
N GLY A 15 -3.93 -13.99 2.90
CA GLY A 15 -4.71 -14.88 2.06
C GLY A 15 -5.23 -14.12 0.84
N LEU A 16 -5.63 -14.86 -0.18
CA LEU A 16 -6.23 -14.29 -1.38
C LEU A 16 -7.75 -14.45 -1.36
N PHE A 17 -8.45 -13.49 -1.93
CA PHE A 17 -9.86 -13.61 -2.23
C PHE A 17 -10.16 -13.01 -3.60
N SER A 18 -11.15 -13.56 -4.28
CA SER A 18 -11.53 -13.12 -5.61
C SER A 18 -13.03 -13.39 -5.85
N PRO A 19 -13.87 -12.37 -5.68
CA PRO A 19 -15.33 -12.50 -5.84
C PRO A 19 -15.80 -13.02 -7.20
N ASP A 20 -14.97 -12.95 -8.23
CA ASP A 20 -15.25 -13.54 -9.55
C ASP A 20 -15.34 -15.08 -9.53
N LEU A 21 -14.79 -15.74 -8.52
CA LEU A 21 -14.95 -17.17 -8.28
C LEU A 21 -16.37 -17.57 -7.81
N GLY A 22 -17.25 -16.60 -7.56
CA GLY A 22 -18.60 -16.87 -7.06
C GLY A 22 -18.60 -17.63 -5.72
N ALA A 23 -19.40 -18.69 -5.62
CA ALA A 23 -19.51 -19.50 -4.37
C ALA A 23 -18.17 -20.09 -3.94
N ARG A 24 -17.31 -20.49 -4.89
CA ARG A 24 -15.98 -21.05 -4.59
C ARG A 24 -15.06 -20.07 -3.87
N ASN A 25 -15.29 -18.76 -3.99
CA ASN A 25 -14.48 -17.76 -3.27
C ASN A 25 -14.56 -17.96 -1.75
N LEU A 26 -15.76 -18.18 -1.21
CA LEU A 26 -15.94 -18.38 0.24
C LEU A 26 -15.33 -19.70 0.73
N GLU A 27 -15.48 -20.76 -0.04
CA GLU A 27 -14.84 -22.06 0.25
C GLU A 27 -13.30 -21.91 0.27
N TRP A 28 -12.75 -21.22 -0.70
CA TRP A 28 -11.31 -20.95 -0.80
C TRP A 28 -10.81 -20.05 0.33
N MET A 29 -11.56 -19.01 0.71
CA MET A 29 -11.24 -18.18 1.87
C MET A 29 -11.28 -19.00 3.16
N GLN A 30 -12.28 -19.88 3.33
CA GLN A 30 -12.38 -20.76 4.48
C GLN A 30 -11.16 -21.69 4.57
N GLU A 31 -10.81 -22.35 3.48
CA GLU A 31 -9.66 -23.25 3.43
C GLU A 31 -8.36 -22.54 3.82
N GLN A 32 -8.14 -21.31 3.33
CA GLN A 32 -6.97 -20.52 3.70
C GLN A 32 -6.98 -20.13 5.18
N ALA A 33 -8.13 -19.67 5.70
CA ALA A 33 -8.24 -19.26 7.10
C ALA A 33 -8.07 -20.42 8.09
N GLU A 34 -8.46 -21.64 7.69
CA GLU A 34 -8.32 -22.84 8.53
C GLU A 34 -6.90 -23.43 8.47
N LYS A 35 -6.25 -23.38 7.30
CA LYS A 35 -4.95 -24.04 7.09
C LYS A 35 -3.75 -23.12 7.26
N LEU A 36 -3.95 -21.81 7.11
CA LEU A 36 -2.88 -20.82 7.06
C LEU A 36 -3.05 -19.78 8.16
N LYS A 37 -1.93 -19.32 8.69
CA LYS A 37 -1.89 -18.19 9.65
C LYS A 37 -1.83 -16.88 8.86
N ILE A 38 -2.99 -16.40 8.45
CA ILE A 38 -3.10 -15.15 7.68
C ILE A 38 -3.56 -13.99 8.55
N ASP A 39 -3.07 -12.79 8.23
CA ASP A 39 -3.32 -11.54 8.98
C ASP A 39 -4.20 -10.56 8.19
N ALA A 40 -4.35 -10.80 6.89
CA ALA A 40 -5.12 -9.96 5.97
C ALA A 40 -5.58 -10.74 4.75
N TRP A 41 -6.49 -10.15 3.99
CA TRP A 41 -6.88 -10.61 2.67
C TRP A 41 -6.30 -9.71 1.58
N LYS A 42 -5.89 -10.29 0.45
CA LYS A 42 -5.46 -9.57 -0.75
C LYS A 42 -6.40 -9.87 -1.91
N GLY A 43 -6.90 -8.81 -2.56
CA GLY A 43 -7.72 -8.89 -3.76
C GLY A 43 -7.14 -8.07 -4.91
N TYR A 44 -7.29 -8.61 -6.13
CA TYR A 44 -6.94 -7.96 -7.40
C TYR A 44 -8.22 -7.67 -8.16
N THR A 45 -8.68 -6.43 -8.12
CA THR A 45 -10.03 -6.06 -8.59
C THR A 45 -10.19 -6.07 -10.10
N GLY A 46 -9.15 -5.73 -10.84
CA GLY A 46 -9.17 -5.71 -12.31
C GLY A 46 -8.50 -6.91 -12.97
N GLN A 47 -8.08 -7.89 -12.19
CA GLN A 47 -7.47 -9.13 -12.68
C GLN A 47 -8.26 -10.33 -12.18
N PRO A 48 -9.27 -10.77 -12.94
CA PRO A 48 -10.07 -11.92 -12.56
C PRO A 48 -9.21 -13.19 -12.51
N MET A 49 -9.51 -14.07 -11.59
CA MET A 49 -8.80 -15.35 -11.42
C MET A 49 -9.39 -16.45 -12.31
N VAL A 50 -10.54 -16.22 -12.90
CA VAL A 50 -11.21 -17.14 -13.83
C VAL A 50 -11.19 -16.54 -15.21
N GLU A 51 -10.63 -17.25 -16.17
CA GLU A 51 -10.62 -16.82 -17.56
C GLU A 51 -12.04 -16.60 -18.07
N GLY A 52 -12.26 -15.48 -18.79
CA GLY A 52 -13.57 -15.09 -19.31
C GLY A 52 -14.52 -14.44 -18.31
N THR A 53 -14.11 -14.28 -17.05
CA THR A 53 -14.86 -13.45 -16.09
C THR A 53 -14.35 -12.00 -16.12
N GLN A 54 -15.21 -11.09 -15.67
CA GLN A 54 -14.85 -9.68 -15.53
C GLN A 54 -14.25 -9.39 -14.15
N GLY A 55 -13.53 -8.29 -14.03
CA GLY A 55 -13.13 -7.71 -12.76
C GLY A 55 -14.33 -7.51 -11.82
N TRP A 56 -14.08 -7.03 -10.63
CA TRP A 56 -15.10 -6.87 -9.62
C TRP A 56 -14.94 -5.56 -8.85
N TRP A 57 -16.09 -5.01 -8.43
CA TRP A 57 -16.15 -3.82 -7.59
C TRP A 57 -16.19 -4.21 -6.11
N LEU A 58 -15.48 -3.45 -5.30
CA LEU A 58 -15.47 -3.66 -3.84
C LEU A 58 -16.84 -3.48 -3.21
N ASP A 59 -17.65 -2.58 -3.74
CA ASP A 59 -18.98 -2.24 -3.27
C ASP A 59 -20.12 -3.04 -3.91
N ASP A 60 -19.81 -4.10 -4.63
CA ASP A 60 -20.80 -5.03 -5.17
C ASP A 60 -21.40 -5.88 -4.03
N GLU A 61 -22.64 -5.56 -3.68
CA GLU A 61 -23.35 -6.20 -2.56
C GLU A 61 -23.60 -7.69 -2.79
N LYS A 62 -23.73 -8.12 -4.04
CA LYS A 62 -24.01 -9.52 -4.36
C LYS A 62 -22.76 -10.36 -4.49
N ARG A 63 -21.71 -9.80 -5.10
CA ARG A 63 -20.48 -10.56 -5.42
C ARG A 63 -19.43 -10.42 -4.32
N THR A 64 -19.20 -9.21 -3.81
CA THR A 64 -18.07 -8.90 -2.93
C THR A 64 -18.44 -8.87 -1.45
N TYR A 65 -19.62 -8.36 -1.09
CA TYR A 65 -20.02 -8.27 0.32
C TYR A 65 -20.05 -9.61 1.06
N PRO A 66 -20.44 -10.75 0.45
CA PRO A 66 -20.30 -12.03 1.15
C PRO A 66 -18.87 -12.34 1.62
N ALA A 67 -17.84 -11.95 0.85
CA ALA A 67 -16.44 -12.11 1.25
C ALA A 67 -16.05 -11.16 2.40
N LEU A 68 -16.55 -9.91 2.38
CA LEU A 68 -16.31 -8.95 3.46
C LEU A 68 -17.00 -9.40 4.76
N GLU A 69 -18.22 -9.89 4.69
CA GLU A 69 -18.92 -10.46 5.84
C GLU A 69 -18.20 -11.70 6.40
N TYR A 70 -17.67 -12.56 5.52
CA TYR A 70 -16.86 -13.69 5.94
C TYR A 70 -15.57 -13.23 6.63
N SER A 71 -14.88 -12.23 6.10
CA SER A 71 -13.70 -11.62 6.71
C SER A 71 -14.00 -11.08 8.12
N ARG A 72 -15.12 -10.39 8.28
CA ARG A 72 -15.63 -9.91 9.58
C ARG A 72 -15.86 -11.04 10.56
N LYS A 73 -16.55 -12.13 10.12
CA LYS A 73 -16.80 -13.34 10.92
C LYS A 73 -15.49 -13.98 11.41
N MET A 74 -14.49 -14.05 10.54
CA MET A 74 -13.16 -14.60 10.85
C MET A 74 -12.27 -13.65 11.65
N LYS A 75 -12.71 -12.40 11.88
CA LYS A 75 -11.95 -11.33 12.56
C LYS A 75 -10.64 -10.94 11.84
N ILE A 76 -10.55 -11.22 10.55
CA ILE A 76 -9.45 -10.78 9.70
C ILE A 76 -9.86 -9.44 9.10
N LYS A 77 -9.46 -8.34 9.76
CA LYS A 77 -10.01 -7.01 9.50
C LYS A 77 -9.39 -6.28 8.31
N ASN A 78 -8.22 -6.68 7.87
CA ASN A 78 -7.45 -5.95 6.86
C ASN A 78 -7.75 -6.49 5.47
N ILE A 79 -8.32 -5.65 4.61
CA ILE A 79 -8.66 -5.94 3.22
C ILE A 79 -7.71 -5.13 2.34
N CYS A 80 -6.72 -5.79 1.78
CA CYS A 80 -5.70 -5.20 0.92
C CYS A 80 -6.13 -5.32 -0.54
N LEU A 81 -6.21 -4.21 -1.23
CA LEU A 81 -6.77 -4.13 -2.57
C LEU A 81 -5.78 -3.51 -3.54
N HIS A 82 -5.60 -4.13 -4.69
CA HIS A 82 -4.86 -3.51 -5.78
C HIS A 82 -5.75 -2.42 -6.40
N LYS A 83 -5.54 -1.17 -5.97
CA LYS A 83 -6.30 0.00 -6.42
C LYS A 83 -5.34 1.10 -6.88
N GLY A 84 -5.28 1.29 -8.18
CA GLY A 84 -4.26 2.07 -8.88
C GLY A 84 -3.40 1.17 -9.77
N LEU A 85 -2.50 1.75 -10.56
CA LEU A 85 -1.57 1.06 -11.46
C LEU A 85 -2.21 -0.14 -12.19
N PRO A 86 -3.17 0.09 -13.12
CA PRO A 86 -3.77 -1.00 -13.88
C PRO A 86 -2.71 -1.84 -14.58
N LEU A 87 -2.65 -3.13 -14.24
CA LEU A 87 -1.67 -4.07 -14.80
C LEU A 87 -2.34 -4.89 -15.89
N PHE A 88 -1.76 -4.90 -17.10
CA PHE A 88 -2.03 -5.85 -18.20
C PHE A 88 -3.50 -6.13 -18.54
N SER A 89 -4.45 -5.40 -17.97
CA SER A 89 -5.86 -5.71 -17.98
C SER A 89 -6.59 -4.77 -18.93
N HIS A 90 -7.46 -5.34 -19.75
CA HIS A 90 -8.44 -4.58 -20.51
C HIS A 90 -9.52 -3.95 -19.62
N GLU A 91 -9.56 -4.32 -18.34
CA GLU A 91 -10.54 -3.90 -17.35
C GLU A 91 -9.96 -2.89 -16.35
N ALA A 92 -9.26 -1.89 -16.89
CA ALA A 92 -8.59 -0.85 -16.09
C ALA A 92 -9.53 -0.12 -15.11
N GLU A 93 -10.82 -0.06 -15.40
CA GLU A 93 -11.82 0.61 -14.57
C GLU A 93 -11.95 0.00 -13.17
N TYR A 94 -11.84 -1.33 -13.04
CA TYR A 94 -11.94 -2.01 -11.74
C TYR A 94 -10.78 -1.70 -10.78
N TYR A 95 -9.69 -1.14 -11.29
CA TYR A 95 -8.60 -0.63 -10.46
C TYR A 95 -8.88 0.77 -9.87
N SER A 96 -9.96 1.42 -10.32
CA SER A 96 -10.40 2.70 -9.75
C SER A 96 -10.74 2.55 -8.27
N PRO A 97 -10.35 3.51 -7.42
CA PRO A 97 -10.68 3.48 -6.00
C PRO A 97 -12.09 4.02 -5.68
N ALA A 98 -12.95 4.24 -6.67
CA ALA A 98 -14.28 4.86 -6.46
C ALA A 98 -15.19 4.02 -5.56
N ASP A 99 -15.09 2.71 -5.66
CA ASP A 99 -15.89 1.74 -4.91
C ASP A 99 -15.58 1.68 -3.40
N VAL A 100 -14.42 2.22 -2.98
CA VAL A 100 -14.05 2.23 -1.56
C VAL A 100 -14.94 3.19 -0.74
N VAL A 101 -15.51 4.20 -1.37
CA VAL A 101 -16.35 5.20 -0.69
C VAL A 101 -17.55 4.52 -0.03
N LYS A 102 -18.29 3.71 -0.80
CA LYS A 102 -19.45 2.97 -0.28
C LYS A 102 -19.01 1.83 0.65
N ALA A 103 -18.04 1.03 0.25
CA ALA A 103 -17.58 -0.10 1.04
C ALA A 103 -17.07 0.32 2.44
N SER A 104 -16.32 1.42 2.54
CA SER A 104 -15.81 1.92 3.82
C SER A 104 -16.91 2.39 4.77
N ARG A 105 -18.03 2.88 4.24
CA ARG A 105 -19.21 3.25 5.01
C ARG A 105 -19.96 2.02 5.51
N ASP A 106 -20.14 1.04 4.62
CA ASP A 106 -20.97 -0.14 4.90
C ASP A 106 -20.23 -1.15 5.82
N PHE A 107 -18.89 -1.09 5.84
CA PHE A 107 -18.01 -1.91 6.69
C PHE A 107 -17.05 -1.06 7.52
N PRO A 108 -17.53 -0.27 8.49
CA PRO A 108 -16.69 0.66 9.27
C PRO A 108 -15.72 -0.06 10.22
N ASP A 109 -15.91 -1.35 10.48
CA ASP A 109 -15.08 -2.21 11.32
C ASP A 109 -13.99 -2.98 10.55
N LEU A 110 -13.98 -2.92 9.21
CA LEU A 110 -12.91 -3.43 8.36
C LEU A 110 -11.97 -2.29 7.95
N ASN A 111 -10.71 -2.60 7.71
CA ASN A 111 -9.71 -1.68 7.18
C ASN A 111 -9.51 -1.95 5.69
N PHE A 112 -9.61 -0.92 4.87
CA PHE A 112 -9.36 -1.01 3.44
C PHE A 112 -8.00 -0.40 3.10
N LEU A 113 -7.02 -1.25 2.77
CA LEU A 113 -5.66 -0.86 2.45
C LEU A 113 -5.53 -0.79 0.92
N LEU A 114 -5.50 0.43 0.39
CA LEU A 114 -5.44 0.67 -1.06
C LEU A 114 -3.99 0.62 -1.52
N TYR A 115 -3.57 -0.52 -2.04
CA TYR A 115 -2.26 -0.70 -2.62
C TYR A 115 -2.12 0.17 -3.86
N HIS A 116 -0.98 0.84 -3.96
CA HIS A 116 -0.67 1.85 -4.97
C HIS A 116 -1.41 3.18 -4.79
N SER A 117 -2.11 3.37 -3.66
CA SER A 117 -2.72 4.66 -3.28
C SER A 117 -3.61 5.30 -4.34
N GLY A 118 -4.27 4.50 -5.18
CA GLY A 118 -5.11 5.01 -6.27
C GLY A 118 -4.33 5.69 -7.40
N PHE A 119 -3.01 5.62 -7.45
CA PHE A 119 -2.23 6.24 -8.53
C PHE A 119 -2.48 5.52 -9.86
N LYS A 120 -3.10 6.20 -10.82
CA LYS A 120 -3.53 5.58 -12.07
C LYS A 120 -2.33 5.23 -12.96
N SER A 121 -1.57 6.22 -13.41
CA SER A 121 -0.36 6.03 -14.19
C SER A 121 0.46 7.32 -14.31
N LEU A 122 1.73 7.21 -14.73
CA LEU A 122 2.54 8.35 -15.11
C LEU A 122 1.98 9.07 -16.34
N GLN A 123 1.39 8.34 -17.28
CA GLN A 123 0.80 8.93 -18.47
C GLN A 123 -0.38 9.83 -18.12
N ASP A 124 -1.24 9.39 -17.21
CA ASP A 124 -2.38 10.21 -16.75
C ASP A 124 -1.91 11.41 -15.91
N ALA A 125 -0.79 11.31 -15.20
CA ALA A 125 -0.20 12.41 -14.44
C ALA A 125 0.64 13.38 -15.30
N LYS A 126 0.92 13.02 -16.57
CA LYS A 126 1.81 13.81 -17.46
C LYS A 126 1.42 15.27 -17.58
N PRO A 127 0.14 15.68 -17.75
CA PRO A 127 -0.22 17.10 -17.84
C PRO A 127 0.20 17.91 -16.59
N ALA A 128 0.11 17.32 -15.41
CA ALA A 128 0.56 17.95 -14.17
C ALA A 128 2.09 18.06 -14.12
N VAL A 129 2.79 17.00 -14.52
CA VAL A 129 4.26 16.97 -14.57
C VAL A 129 4.80 17.99 -15.59
N ASP A 130 4.28 17.99 -16.81
CA ASP A 130 4.76 18.88 -17.90
C ASP A 130 4.55 20.36 -17.55
N SER A 131 3.48 20.67 -16.85
CA SER A 131 3.23 22.05 -16.39
C SER A 131 4.02 22.44 -15.13
N GLY A 132 4.82 21.54 -14.55
CA GLY A 132 5.45 21.74 -13.24
C GLY A 132 4.40 22.03 -12.14
N LEU A 133 3.24 21.40 -12.23
CA LEU A 133 2.07 21.61 -11.38
C LEU A 133 1.45 23.02 -11.48
N LYS A 134 1.89 23.86 -12.42
CA LYS A 134 1.40 25.25 -12.56
C LYS A 134 0.14 25.36 -13.43
N GLY A 135 0.05 24.57 -14.51
CA GLY A 135 -1.12 24.50 -15.37
C GLY A 135 -2.25 23.68 -14.76
N THR A 136 -1.90 22.49 -14.29
CA THR A 136 -2.80 21.63 -13.51
C THR A 136 -2.03 20.92 -12.41
N SER A 137 -2.69 20.68 -11.29
CA SER A 137 -2.19 19.88 -10.18
C SER A 137 -3.08 18.64 -9.92
N TYR A 138 -4.06 18.42 -10.79
CA TYR A 138 -4.95 17.29 -10.70
C TYR A 138 -4.24 16.00 -11.15
N ILE A 139 -4.27 15.00 -10.29
CA ILE A 139 -3.75 13.66 -10.54
C ILE A 139 -4.94 12.70 -10.54
N PRO A 140 -5.33 12.16 -11.72
CA PRO A 140 -6.49 11.27 -11.83
C PRO A 140 -6.47 10.15 -10.78
N TRP A 141 -7.64 9.86 -10.23
CA TRP A 141 -7.92 8.92 -9.14
C TRP A 141 -7.34 9.34 -7.78
N VAL A 142 -6.11 9.84 -7.70
CA VAL A 142 -5.56 10.32 -6.42
C VAL A 142 -6.28 11.57 -5.95
N SER A 143 -6.46 12.54 -6.86
CA SER A 143 -7.21 13.77 -6.54
C SER A 143 -8.66 13.47 -6.18
N ASP A 144 -9.30 12.58 -6.97
CA ASP A 144 -10.67 12.13 -6.72
C ASP A 144 -10.82 11.50 -5.34
N LEU A 145 -9.91 10.57 -5.01
CA LEU A 145 -9.91 9.87 -3.73
C LEU A 145 -9.71 10.82 -2.55
N CYS A 146 -8.81 11.80 -2.70
CA CYS A 146 -8.61 12.85 -1.69
C CYS A 146 -9.86 13.72 -1.53
N ASP A 147 -10.56 14.05 -2.62
CA ASP A 147 -11.81 14.83 -2.58
C ASP A 147 -12.95 14.01 -1.97
N TRP A 148 -13.07 12.73 -2.32
CA TRP A 148 -14.04 11.84 -1.68
C TRP A 148 -13.79 11.73 -0.17
N ARG A 149 -12.53 11.59 0.26
CA ARG A 149 -12.20 11.56 1.69
C ARG A 149 -12.61 12.84 2.42
N ARG A 150 -12.43 14.02 1.81
CA ARG A 150 -12.84 15.31 2.40
C ARG A 150 -14.36 15.42 2.50
N LYS A 151 -15.08 14.95 1.48
CA LYS A 151 -16.55 14.95 1.44
C LYS A 151 -17.19 13.88 2.33
N ASN A 152 -16.44 12.82 2.66
CA ASN A 152 -16.91 11.66 3.40
C ASN A 152 -16.03 11.40 4.64
N PRO A 153 -16.24 12.17 5.74
CA PRO A 153 -15.42 12.07 6.94
C PRO A 153 -15.38 10.67 7.59
N TYR A 154 -16.38 9.82 7.31
CA TYR A 154 -16.46 8.45 7.79
C TYR A 154 -15.38 7.52 7.22
N MET A 155 -14.70 7.87 6.13
CA MET A 155 -13.64 7.06 5.51
C MET A 155 -12.36 6.99 6.38
N THR A 156 -12.50 6.81 7.68
CA THR A 156 -11.38 6.73 8.63
C THR A 156 -10.65 5.39 8.60
N ASN A 157 -11.28 4.38 8.04
CA ASN A 157 -10.81 3.01 7.89
C ASN A 157 -10.17 2.73 6.50
N VAL A 158 -9.89 3.79 5.73
CA VAL A 158 -9.19 3.70 4.44
C VAL A 158 -7.74 4.11 4.61
N TYR A 159 -6.83 3.28 4.13
CA TYR A 159 -5.39 3.45 4.24
C TYR A 159 -4.74 3.48 2.86
N MET A 160 -3.80 4.40 2.68
CA MET A 160 -3.07 4.62 1.44
C MET A 160 -1.71 3.93 1.51
N GLU A 161 -1.53 2.85 0.74
CA GLU A 161 -0.28 2.09 0.72
C GLU A 161 0.57 2.50 -0.48
N LEU A 162 1.88 2.73 -0.27
CA LEU A 162 2.77 3.41 -1.20
C LEU A 162 3.54 2.47 -2.15
N GLY A 163 3.33 1.16 -2.09
CA GLY A 163 4.04 0.17 -2.92
C GLY A 163 3.97 0.49 -4.41
N SER A 164 5.04 0.28 -5.13
CA SER A 164 5.28 0.68 -6.53
C SER A 164 5.13 2.17 -6.79
N THR A 165 4.08 2.81 -6.28
CA THR A 165 3.76 4.22 -6.56
C THR A 165 4.88 5.15 -6.12
N PHE A 166 5.41 4.95 -4.90
CA PHE A 166 6.54 5.74 -4.42
C PHE A 166 7.79 5.49 -5.27
N ALA A 167 8.12 4.23 -5.55
CA ALA A 167 9.27 3.85 -6.37
C ALA A 167 9.21 4.53 -7.75
N LEU A 168 8.07 4.35 -8.43
CA LEU A 168 7.85 4.86 -9.78
C LEU A 168 7.98 6.39 -9.85
N MET A 169 7.30 7.10 -8.94
CA MET A 169 7.33 8.56 -8.94
C MET A 169 8.68 9.13 -8.52
N THR A 170 9.35 8.52 -7.54
CA THR A 170 10.63 9.02 -7.03
C THR A 170 11.71 9.03 -8.10
N VAL A 171 11.75 8.01 -8.97
CA VAL A 171 12.77 7.93 -10.03
C VAL A 171 12.40 8.70 -11.29
N THR A 172 11.12 8.95 -11.53
CA THR A 172 10.65 9.61 -12.77
C THR A 172 10.36 11.09 -12.59
N SER A 173 9.76 11.49 -11.47
CA SER A 173 9.38 12.87 -11.16
C SER A 173 9.30 13.09 -9.65
N PRO A 174 10.40 13.46 -8.97
CA PRO A 174 10.39 13.73 -7.53
C PRO A 174 9.38 14.81 -7.11
N LEU A 175 9.11 15.79 -7.98
CA LEU A 175 8.11 16.82 -7.74
C LEU A 175 6.69 16.23 -7.69
N LEU A 176 6.36 15.32 -8.63
CA LEU A 176 5.10 14.57 -8.62
C LEU A 176 4.98 13.71 -7.37
N CYS A 177 6.07 13.03 -6.99
CA CYS A 177 6.12 12.21 -5.78
C CYS A 177 5.77 13.04 -4.54
N ALA A 178 6.41 14.20 -4.37
CA ALA A 178 6.15 15.09 -3.25
C ALA A 178 4.70 15.63 -3.28
N HIS A 179 4.18 15.96 -4.47
CA HIS A 179 2.81 16.45 -4.62
C HIS A 179 1.76 15.39 -4.26
N VAL A 180 1.88 14.19 -4.82
CA VAL A 180 0.96 13.07 -4.52
C VAL A 180 1.00 12.74 -3.04
N LEU A 181 2.20 12.65 -2.46
CA LEU A 181 2.35 12.38 -1.03
C LEU A 181 1.74 13.49 -0.15
N GLY A 182 1.96 14.76 -0.54
CA GLY A 182 1.35 15.90 0.14
C GLY A 182 -0.17 15.88 0.09
N MET A 183 -0.77 15.55 -1.06
CA MET A 183 -2.22 15.40 -1.23
C MET A 183 -2.80 14.32 -0.32
N ILE A 184 -2.16 13.14 -0.31
CA ILE A 184 -2.59 11.98 0.48
C ILE A 184 -2.49 12.31 1.97
N LEU A 185 -1.35 12.82 2.43
CA LEU A 185 -1.15 13.20 3.83
C LEU A 185 -2.13 14.28 4.30
N ASN A 186 -2.43 15.25 3.43
CA ASN A 186 -3.36 16.33 3.75
C ASN A 186 -4.82 15.85 3.83
N ALA A 187 -5.21 14.88 3.01
CA ALA A 187 -6.59 14.37 2.97
C ALA A 187 -6.85 13.25 3.99
N PHE A 188 -5.94 12.31 4.12
CA PHE A 188 -6.10 11.11 4.95
C PHE A 188 -5.41 11.22 6.32
N GLY A 189 -4.48 12.16 6.47
CA GLY A 189 -3.63 12.27 7.65
C GLY A 189 -2.48 11.27 7.65
N ALA A 190 -1.43 11.59 8.41
CA ALA A 190 -0.22 10.76 8.47
C ALA A 190 -0.46 9.37 9.06
N ASP A 191 -1.52 9.19 9.84
CA ASP A 191 -1.86 7.90 10.47
C ASP A 191 -2.48 6.88 9.50
N ASN A 192 -2.96 7.33 8.34
CA ASN A 192 -3.60 6.48 7.34
C ASN A 192 -2.74 6.25 6.10
N VAL A 193 -1.43 6.53 6.17
CA VAL A 193 -0.49 6.23 5.09
C VAL A 193 0.44 5.10 5.52
N LEU A 194 0.57 4.09 4.67
CA LEU A 194 1.33 2.87 4.93
C LEU A 194 2.50 2.76 3.95
N TRP A 195 3.63 2.33 4.47
CA TRP A 195 4.79 2.02 3.65
C TRP A 195 4.66 0.66 2.98
N GLY A 196 4.93 0.62 1.70
CA GLY A 196 5.18 -0.58 0.93
C GLY A 196 6.25 -0.31 -0.13
N THR A 197 6.95 -1.32 -0.56
CA THR A 197 8.01 -1.21 -1.56
C THR A 197 7.69 -1.90 -2.85
N ASP A 198 6.85 -2.94 -2.80
CA ASP A 198 6.62 -3.83 -3.93
C ASP A 198 7.96 -4.32 -4.53
N SER A 199 8.92 -4.65 -3.64
CA SER A 199 10.36 -4.73 -3.93
C SER A 199 10.73 -5.77 -4.97
N ILE A 200 9.94 -6.82 -5.13
CA ILE A 200 10.23 -7.85 -6.14
C ILE A 200 10.25 -7.26 -7.57
N PHE A 201 9.43 -6.24 -7.84
CA PHE A 201 9.40 -5.55 -9.13
C PHE A 201 10.47 -4.44 -9.25
N TRP A 202 10.88 -3.87 -8.11
CA TRP A 202 11.78 -2.72 -8.05
C TRP A 202 13.16 -3.07 -7.49
N GLY A 203 13.50 -4.36 -7.43
CA GLY A 203 14.74 -4.85 -6.85
C GLY A 203 14.80 -4.69 -5.33
N SER A 204 15.97 -4.36 -4.80
CA SER A 204 16.16 -4.18 -3.35
C SER A 204 15.29 -3.04 -2.82
N PRO A 205 14.61 -3.20 -1.67
CA PRO A 205 13.82 -2.14 -1.05
C PRO A 205 14.68 -1.01 -0.47
N GLN A 206 15.98 -1.22 -0.32
CA GLN A 206 16.86 -0.32 0.42
C GLN A 206 16.93 1.08 -0.19
N TRP A 207 17.00 1.18 -1.51
CA TRP A 207 17.04 2.48 -2.19
C TRP A 207 15.75 3.29 -1.99
N GLN A 208 14.58 2.63 -1.95
CA GLN A 208 13.31 3.28 -1.68
C GLN A 208 13.25 3.81 -0.24
N ILE A 209 13.74 3.02 0.72
CA ILE A 209 13.84 3.40 2.13
C ILE A 209 14.71 4.65 2.27
N GLU A 210 15.88 4.68 1.66
CA GLU A 210 16.78 5.82 1.70
C GLU A 210 16.22 7.04 0.98
N ALA A 211 15.55 6.84 -0.15
CA ALA A 211 14.88 7.93 -0.87
C ALA A 211 13.78 8.58 0.00
N PHE A 212 12.91 7.78 0.63
CA PHE A 212 11.85 8.32 1.49
C PHE A 212 12.42 8.97 2.76
N ARG A 213 13.49 8.39 3.33
CA ARG A 213 14.17 8.97 4.49
C ARG A 213 14.70 10.37 4.21
N ARG A 214 15.23 10.60 3.00
CA ARG A 214 15.80 11.89 2.56
C ARG A 214 14.78 12.85 1.97
N LEU A 215 13.62 12.35 1.53
CA LEU A 215 12.59 13.18 0.91
C LEU A 215 12.16 14.29 1.87
N GLN A 216 12.11 15.51 1.33
CA GLN A 216 11.56 16.67 2.00
C GLN A 216 10.39 17.22 1.19
N MET A 217 9.40 17.80 1.86
CA MET A 217 8.33 18.50 1.17
C MET A 217 8.87 19.82 0.63
N PRO A 218 8.84 20.05 -0.70
CA PRO A 218 9.31 21.31 -1.28
C PRO A 218 8.54 22.51 -0.71
N GLU A 219 9.28 23.58 -0.38
CA GLU A 219 8.69 24.79 0.19
C GLU A 219 7.62 25.42 -0.72
N GLU A 220 7.83 25.36 -2.04
CA GLU A 220 6.86 25.83 -3.04
C GLU A 220 5.53 25.06 -2.92
N LEU A 221 5.57 23.74 -2.74
CA LEU A 221 4.36 22.92 -2.57
C LEU A 221 3.66 23.19 -1.23
N MET A 222 4.44 23.38 -0.16
CA MET A 222 3.90 23.77 1.15
C MET A 222 3.16 25.09 1.06
N LYS A 223 3.76 26.10 0.45
CA LYS A 223 3.15 27.44 0.29
C LYS A 223 1.91 27.41 -0.61
N ARG A 224 1.98 26.66 -1.71
CA ARG A 224 0.92 26.66 -2.72
C ARG A 224 -0.28 25.79 -2.35
N PHE A 225 -0.06 24.64 -1.75
CA PHE A 225 -1.10 23.65 -1.48
C PHE A 225 -1.39 23.45 0.01
N GLY A 226 -0.68 24.15 0.88
CA GLY A 226 -0.84 24.01 2.33
C GLY A 226 -0.36 22.67 2.87
N TYR A 227 0.61 22.02 2.19
CA TYR A 227 1.15 20.75 2.68
C TYR A 227 2.02 20.95 3.91
N SER A 228 1.96 19.99 4.82
CA SER A 228 2.83 19.97 5.98
C SER A 228 4.21 19.41 5.64
N PRO A 229 5.27 19.78 6.37
CA PRO A 229 6.59 19.20 6.19
C PRO A 229 6.59 17.70 6.52
N LEU A 230 7.44 16.94 5.85
CA LEU A 230 7.70 15.53 6.13
C LEU A 230 8.66 15.41 7.32
N THR A 231 8.13 15.54 8.53
CA THR A 231 8.92 15.40 9.76
C THR A 231 9.34 13.95 10.01
N ASP A 232 10.35 13.73 10.85
CA ASP A 232 10.77 12.40 11.26
C ASP A 232 9.64 11.59 11.90
N GLU A 233 8.74 12.26 12.63
CA GLU A 233 7.55 11.62 13.19
C GLU A 233 6.58 11.14 12.12
N VAL A 234 6.29 11.93 11.09
CA VAL A 234 5.49 11.54 9.94
C VAL A 234 6.12 10.34 9.22
N LYS A 235 7.43 10.41 8.96
CA LYS A 235 8.17 9.32 8.32
C LYS A 235 8.15 8.04 9.16
N ALA A 236 8.32 8.12 10.47
CA ALA A 236 8.26 6.97 11.36
C ALA A 236 6.87 6.31 11.39
N LYS A 237 5.81 7.11 11.35
CA LYS A 237 4.43 6.62 11.20
C LYS A 237 4.27 5.83 9.90
N VAL A 238 4.64 6.45 8.78
CA VAL A 238 4.51 5.83 7.44
C VAL A 238 5.37 4.57 7.34
N PHE A 239 6.63 4.60 7.73
CA PHE A 239 7.56 3.46 7.62
C PHE A 239 7.12 2.20 8.35
N GLY A 240 6.40 2.31 9.47
CA GLY A 240 6.05 1.09 10.17
C GLY A 240 5.09 1.22 11.35
N ARG A 241 5.01 2.37 12.04
CA ARG A 241 4.13 2.49 13.20
C ARG A 241 2.66 2.33 12.82
N ASN A 242 2.26 2.85 11.66
CA ASN A 242 0.89 2.70 11.17
C ASN A 242 0.58 1.23 10.81
N ALA A 243 1.47 0.56 10.07
CA ALA A 243 1.30 -0.86 9.77
C ALA A 243 1.24 -1.70 11.05
N ALA A 244 2.12 -1.43 12.02
CA ALA A 244 2.09 -2.11 13.31
C ALA A 244 0.74 -1.94 14.03
N ARG A 245 0.17 -0.73 14.02
CA ARG A 245 -1.15 -0.46 14.58
C ARG A 245 -2.27 -1.20 13.83
N VAL A 246 -2.27 -1.13 12.51
CA VAL A 246 -3.28 -1.75 11.64
C VAL A 246 -3.29 -3.28 11.78
N TYR A 247 -2.11 -3.88 11.89
CA TYR A 247 -1.96 -5.33 12.07
C TYR A 247 -1.92 -5.78 13.54
N GLY A 248 -2.11 -4.87 14.50
CA GLY A 248 -2.08 -5.19 15.93
C GLY A 248 -0.72 -5.71 16.42
N VAL A 249 0.37 -5.24 15.81
CA VAL A 249 1.74 -5.67 16.14
C VAL A 249 2.35 -4.75 17.20
N ASP A 250 2.63 -5.29 18.37
CA ASP A 250 3.51 -4.65 19.34
C ASP A 250 4.96 -4.81 18.89
N ILE A 251 5.57 -3.72 18.40
CA ILE A 251 6.93 -3.71 17.85
C ILE A 251 7.95 -4.17 18.88
N GLY A 252 7.84 -3.68 20.12
CA GLY A 252 8.79 -4.01 21.18
C GLY A 252 8.73 -5.49 21.57
N LYS A 253 7.52 -6.00 21.77
CA LYS A 253 7.28 -7.41 22.07
C LYS A 253 7.70 -8.32 20.90
N ARG A 254 7.37 -7.90 19.66
CA ARG A 254 7.72 -8.66 18.46
C ARG A 254 9.23 -8.78 18.30
N ARG A 255 9.98 -7.67 18.44
CA ARG A 255 11.45 -7.68 18.36
C ARG A 255 12.10 -8.62 19.37
N LYS A 256 11.62 -8.61 20.63
CA LYS A 256 12.11 -9.51 21.68
C LYS A 256 11.79 -10.98 21.41
N ALA A 257 10.72 -11.25 20.68
CA ALA A 257 10.25 -12.60 20.38
C ALA A 257 10.86 -13.19 19.10
N ILE A 258 11.56 -12.40 18.27
CA ILE A 258 12.27 -12.91 17.10
C ILE A 258 13.48 -13.74 17.59
N PRO A 259 13.54 -15.04 17.26
CA PRO A 259 14.63 -15.89 17.70
C PRO A 259 15.93 -15.52 16.97
N SER A 260 17.08 -15.83 17.60
CA SER A 260 18.36 -15.82 16.89
C SER A 260 18.36 -16.94 15.85
N ASP A 261 18.27 -16.57 14.59
CA ASP A 261 18.17 -17.48 13.47
C ASP A 261 19.32 -17.29 12.45
N TYR A 262 19.25 -18.01 11.36
CA TYR A 262 20.23 -17.91 10.28
C TYR A 262 20.37 -16.48 9.75
N LEU A 263 19.27 -15.74 9.60
CA LEU A 263 19.29 -14.37 9.07
C LEU A 263 20.02 -13.41 10.02
N GLU A 264 19.81 -13.55 11.34
CA GLU A 264 20.54 -12.74 12.33
C GLU A 264 22.03 -13.07 12.34
N ARG A 265 22.37 -14.36 12.25
CA ARG A 265 23.77 -14.78 12.15
C ARG A 265 24.43 -14.24 10.88
N LEU A 266 23.74 -14.32 9.75
CA LEU A 266 24.22 -13.78 8.48
C LEU A 266 24.43 -12.27 8.56
N GLN A 267 23.50 -11.53 9.15
CA GLN A 267 23.63 -10.09 9.37
C GLN A 267 24.89 -9.75 10.20
N LYS A 268 25.13 -10.50 11.30
CA LYS A 268 26.32 -10.30 12.13
C LYS A 268 27.62 -10.57 11.34
N ILE A 269 27.64 -11.61 10.50
CA ILE A 269 28.79 -11.89 9.62
C ILE A 269 29.05 -10.73 8.67
N TYR A 270 28.00 -10.18 8.04
CA TYR A 270 28.14 -9.02 7.16
C TYR A 270 28.59 -7.76 7.89
N GLN A 271 28.14 -7.55 9.12
CA GLN A 271 28.55 -6.39 9.93
C GLN A 271 30.00 -6.49 10.43
N GLN A 272 30.50 -7.69 10.69
CA GLN A 272 31.84 -7.95 11.20
C GLN A 272 32.89 -8.16 10.10
N GLY A 273 32.44 -8.55 8.90
CA GLY A 273 33.30 -8.83 7.78
C GLY A 273 33.54 -7.62 6.89
N SER A 274 34.70 -7.56 6.26
CA SER A 274 35.00 -6.60 5.20
C SER A 274 34.37 -7.01 3.86
N PHE A 275 33.20 -7.64 3.90
CA PHE A 275 32.49 -7.97 2.67
C PHE A 275 31.99 -6.69 2.02
N PRO A 276 32.19 -6.50 0.70
CA PRO A 276 31.54 -5.41 0.01
C PRO A 276 30.03 -5.57 0.23
N SER A 277 29.38 -4.50 0.68
CA SER A 277 27.94 -4.51 0.83
C SER A 277 27.32 -4.93 -0.51
N PRO A 278 26.50 -5.99 -0.56
CA PRO A 278 25.80 -6.36 -1.77
C PRO A 278 24.78 -5.29 -2.19
N SER A 279 24.45 -4.39 -1.28
CA SER A 279 23.62 -3.23 -1.59
C SER A 279 24.50 -2.15 -2.18
N ASN A 280 24.06 -1.64 -3.33
CA ASN A 280 24.60 -0.41 -3.88
C ASN A 280 24.54 0.68 -2.80
N THR A 281 25.67 1.25 -2.42
CA THR A 281 25.74 2.34 -1.46
C THR A 281 25.38 3.70 -2.07
N GLN A 282 25.21 3.73 -3.39
CA GLN A 282 24.79 4.89 -4.15
C GLN A 282 23.31 4.72 -4.53
N TYR A 283 22.42 5.36 -3.79
CA TYR A 283 20.98 5.34 -4.03
C TYR A 283 20.49 6.69 -4.52
N GLY A 284 19.62 6.67 -5.54
CA GLY A 284 19.05 7.86 -6.12
C GLY A 284 19.96 8.51 -7.17
N TRP A 285 19.82 9.79 -7.36
CA TRP A 285 20.61 10.55 -8.32
C TRP A 285 22.03 10.70 -7.80
N VAL A 286 22.97 10.01 -8.42
CA VAL A 286 24.40 10.24 -8.22
C VAL A 286 24.80 11.28 -9.24
N HIS A 287 25.02 12.50 -8.79
CA HIS A 287 25.74 13.47 -9.59
C HIS A 287 27.20 13.05 -9.64
N ALA A 288 27.66 12.67 -10.82
CA ALA A 288 29.07 12.42 -11.09
C ALA A 288 29.87 13.72 -11.01
#